data_dec893450d04411ce9e5838822bdc86a
#
_entry.id   dec893450d04411ce9e5838822bdc86a
#
_cell.length_a   1.000
_cell.length_b   1.000
_cell.length_c   1.000
_cell.angle_alpha   90.00
_cell.angle_beta   90.00
_cell.angle_gamma   90.00
#
_symmetry.space_group_name_H-M   'P 1'
#
loop_
_entity.id
_entity.type
_entity.pdbx_description
1 polymer ?
#
loop_
_entity_poly.entity_id
_entity_poly.type
_entity_poly.pdbx_seq_one_letter_code
_entity_poly.pdbx_strand_id
1 'polypeptide(L)'
;MKNIRTVLLFIAVAALAACSKLTQDNLEKIHNGMTTDEVKAILGDPTSSSSGSFLGQSGTEYVYHTDKSDVKIDFVNDKVIATGGSFQ
;
A
#
# COMPACT_ATOMS: atom_id res chain seq x y z
N MET A 1 -23.70 22.48 11.75
CA MET A 1 -23.78 22.51 10.29
C MET A 1 -22.50 22.98 9.63
N LYS A 2 -21.93 24.08 10.10
CA LYS A 2 -20.66 24.55 9.55
C LYS A 2 -19.55 23.50 9.73
N ASN A 3 -19.58 22.78 10.83
CA ASN A 3 -18.56 21.75 11.12
C ASN A 3 -18.63 20.59 10.14
N ILE A 4 -19.82 20.26 9.63
CA ILE A 4 -20.01 19.17 8.69
C ILE A 4 -19.33 19.50 7.37
N ARG A 5 -19.46 20.74 6.90
CA ARG A 5 -18.83 21.16 5.65
C ARG A 5 -17.30 21.11 5.77
N THR A 6 -16.79 21.54 6.91
CA THR A 6 -15.35 21.50 7.16
C THR A 6 -14.84 20.06 7.15
N VAL A 7 -15.59 19.16 7.77
CA VAL A 7 -15.24 17.74 7.82
C VAL A 7 -15.22 17.14 6.42
N LEU A 8 -16.22 17.47 5.59
CA LEU A 8 -16.29 16.95 4.24
C LEU A 8 -15.10 17.41 3.39
N LEU A 9 -14.72 18.68 3.52
CA LEU A 9 -13.56 19.19 2.81
C LEU A 9 -12.29 18.50 3.25
N PHE A 10 -12.17 18.25 4.55
CA PHE A 10 -11.01 17.58 5.11
C PHE A 10 -10.89 16.15 4.58
N ILE A 11 -12.01 15.44 4.48
CA ILE A 11 -12.04 14.08 3.95
C ILE A 11 -11.58 14.06 2.49
N ALA A 12 -12.02 15.03 1.68
CA ALA A 12 -11.62 15.12 0.29
C ALA A 12 -10.11 15.33 0.15
N VAL A 13 -9.53 16.18 0.99
CA VAL A 13 -8.09 16.39 1.00
C VAL A 13 -7.36 15.12 1.40
N ALA A 14 -7.87 14.40 2.39
CA ALA A 14 -7.26 13.15 2.82
C ALA A 14 -7.27 12.10 1.71
N ALA A 15 -8.35 12.04 0.92
CA ALA A 15 -8.42 11.10 -0.20
C ALA A 15 -7.38 11.42 -1.26
N LEU A 16 -7.18 12.69 -1.57
CA LEU A 16 -6.14 13.11 -2.51
C LEU A 16 -4.74 12.78 -2.00
N ALA A 17 -4.52 13.00 -0.69
CA ALA A 17 -3.25 12.66 -0.08
C ALA A 17 -2.98 11.16 -0.14
N ALA A 18 -4.02 10.33 -0.01
CA ALA A 18 -3.87 8.88 -0.10
C ALA A 18 -3.34 8.44 -1.46
N CYS A 19 -3.72 9.12 -2.55
CA CYS A 19 -3.25 8.80 -3.88
C CYS A 19 -1.76 9.09 -4.06
N SER A 20 -1.16 9.88 -3.17
CA SER A 20 0.23 10.29 -3.26
C SER A 20 1.14 9.57 -2.25
N LYS A 21 0.66 8.48 -1.65
CA LYS A 21 1.42 7.79 -0.60
C LYS A 21 2.58 6.97 -1.12
N LEU A 22 2.61 6.64 -2.39
CA LEU A 22 3.72 5.89 -2.96
C LEU A 22 4.88 6.84 -3.22
N THR A 23 5.74 6.99 -2.23
CA THR A 23 6.92 7.86 -2.29
C THR A 23 8.15 7.05 -1.88
N GLN A 24 9.32 7.57 -2.22
CA GLN A 24 10.57 6.95 -1.82
C GLN A 24 10.66 6.83 -0.29
N ASP A 25 10.29 7.89 0.42
CA ASP A 25 10.34 7.88 1.88
C ASP A 25 9.42 6.82 2.47
N ASN A 26 8.21 6.70 1.95
CA ASN A 26 7.28 5.71 2.45
C ASN A 26 7.69 4.30 2.07
N LEU A 27 8.27 4.14 0.89
CA LEU A 27 8.74 2.83 0.46
C LEU A 27 9.86 2.32 1.36
N GLU A 28 10.72 3.22 1.84
CA GLU A 28 11.81 2.86 2.74
C GLU A 28 11.32 2.39 4.11
N LYS A 29 10.08 2.71 4.46
CA LYS A 29 9.50 2.25 5.73
C LYS A 29 9.02 0.81 5.68
N ILE A 30 8.91 0.25 4.48
CA ILE A 30 8.42 -1.12 4.33
C ILE A 30 9.56 -2.08 4.65
N HIS A 31 9.28 -3.04 5.52
CA HIS A 31 10.28 -4.04 5.89
C HIS A 31 9.60 -5.38 6.14
N ASN A 32 10.40 -6.43 6.13
CA ASN A 32 9.92 -7.79 6.34
C ASN A 32 9.23 -7.91 7.69
N GLY A 33 8.13 -8.63 7.71
CA GLY A 33 7.35 -8.84 8.92
C GLY A 33 6.18 -7.89 9.08
N MET A 34 6.07 -6.85 8.26
CA MET A 34 4.91 -5.96 8.29
C MET A 34 3.69 -6.67 7.74
N THR A 35 2.52 -6.33 8.27
CA THR A 35 1.27 -6.88 7.78
C THR A 35 0.78 -6.11 6.56
N THR A 36 -0.21 -6.71 5.85
CA THR A 36 -0.83 -6.03 4.71
C THR A 36 -1.48 -4.72 5.14
N ASP A 37 -2.10 -4.69 6.32
CA ASP A 37 -2.74 -3.47 6.82
C ASP A 37 -1.71 -2.37 7.09
N GLU A 38 -0.56 -2.74 7.63
CA GLU A 38 0.51 -1.78 7.88
C GLU A 38 1.05 -1.20 6.58
N VAL A 39 1.22 -2.04 5.56
CA VAL A 39 1.70 -1.58 4.25
C VAL A 39 0.68 -0.64 3.62
N LYS A 40 -0.61 -0.97 3.71
CA LYS A 40 -1.67 -0.08 3.18
C LYS A 40 -1.71 1.25 3.91
N ALA A 41 -1.44 1.24 5.21
CA ALA A 41 -1.42 2.49 5.99
C ALA A 41 -0.29 3.41 5.51
N ILE A 42 0.81 2.84 5.06
CA ILE A 42 1.97 3.61 4.63
C ILE A 42 1.88 3.97 3.14
N LEU A 43 1.57 2.99 2.29
CA LEU A 43 1.60 3.17 0.83
C LEU A 43 0.25 3.42 0.19
N GLY A 44 -0.83 3.23 0.93
CA GLY A 44 -2.18 3.31 0.36
C GLY A 44 -2.57 2.00 -0.30
N ASP A 45 -3.72 2.01 -0.99
CA ASP A 45 -4.21 0.83 -1.67
C ASP A 45 -3.32 0.49 -2.87
N PRO A 46 -3.04 -0.79 -3.11
CA PRO A 46 -2.25 -1.16 -4.29
C PRO A 46 -3.05 -0.99 -5.58
N THR A 47 -2.33 -0.86 -6.68
CA THR A 47 -2.95 -0.82 -8.01
C THR A 47 -3.67 -2.14 -8.29
N SER A 48 -3.05 -3.24 -7.89
CA SER A 48 -3.66 -4.56 -7.99
C SER A 48 -3.14 -5.45 -6.87
N SER A 49 -3.91 -6.46 -6.53
CA SER A 49 -3.48 -7.45 -5.57
C SER A 49 -3.95 -8.82 -6.03
N SER A 50 -3.15 -9.82 -5.75
CA SER A 50 -3.50 -11.20 -6.01
C SER A 50 -3.13 -12.03 -4.79
N SER A 51 -3.93 -13.04 -4.51
CA SER A 51 -3.67 -13.90 -3.36
C SER A 51 -4.08 -15.31 -3.68
N GLY A 52 -3.46 -16.25 -2.98
CA GLY A 52 -3.75 -17.65 -3.12
C GLY A 52 -3.17 -18.41 -1.96
N SER A 53 -3.44 -19.71 -1.91
CA SER A 53 -2.88 -20.54 -0.86
C SER A 53 -2.22 -21.76 -1.49
N PHE A 54 -1.13 -22.18 -0.85
CA PHE A 54 -0.35 -23.30 -1.32
C PHE A 54 0.30 -23.98 -0.12
N LEU A 55 0.11 -25.29 0.02
CA LEU A 55 0.67 -26.10 1.10
C LEU A 55 0.39 -25.54 2.48
N GLY A 56 -0.85 -25.05 2.69
CA GLY A 56 -1.26 -24.53 3.99
C GLY A 56 -0.82 -23.11 4.28
N GLN A 57 -0.14 -22.46 3.35
CA GLN A 57 0.29 -21.07 3.50
C GLN A 57 -0.47 -20.17 2.55
N SER A 58 -0.77 -18.98 3.00
CA SER A 58 -1.39 -17.97 2.14
C SER A 58 -0.33 -17.02 1.60
N GLY A 59 -0.43 -16.70 0.32
CA GLY A 59 0.46 -15.75 -0.32
C GLY A 59 -0.35 -14.61 -0.90
N THR A 60 0.17 -13.41 -0.81
CA THR A 60 -0.46 -12.21 -1.36
C THR A 60 0.62 -11.38 -2.03
N GLU A 61 0.29 -10.80 -3.17
CA GLU A 61 1.18 -9.89 -3.86
C GLU A 61 0.45 -8.57 -4.06
N TYR A 62 1.04 -7.48 -3.62
CA TYR A 62 0.55 -6.14 -3.91
C TYR A 62 1.43 -5.52 -4.98
N VAL A 63 0.79 -4.96 -5.99
CA VAL A 63 1.48 -4.26 -7.07
C VAL A 63 1.07 -2.80 -7.03
N TYR A 64 2.05 -1.93 -6.95
CA TYR A 64 1.87 -0.48 -7.03
C TYR A 64 2.49 -0.02 -8.33
N HIS A 65 1.67 0.43 -9.25
CA HIS A 65 2.11 0.84 -10.57
C HIS A 65 1.77 2.29 -10.82
N THR A 66 2.75 3.08 -11.19
CA THR A 66 2.60 4.47 -11.61
C THR A 66 3.31 4.66 -12.94
N ASP A 67 3.23 5.84 -13.50
CA ASP A 67 3.89 6.16 -14.77
C ASP A 67 5.39 5.91 -14.72
N LYS A 68 5.99 6.05 -13.55
CA LYS A 68 7.44 5.98 -13.39
C LYS A 68 7.92 4.84 -12.51
N SER A 69 7.01 4.15 -11.86
CA SER A 69 7.41 3.20 -10.82
C SER A 69 6.58 1.94 -10.89
N ASP A 70 7.23 0.83 -10.65
CA ASP A 70 6.61 -0.48 -10.46
C ASP A 70 7.17 -1.06 -9.18
N VAL A 71 6.31 -1.26 -8.19
CA VAL A 71 6.72 -1.82 -6.90
C VAL A 71 5.85 -3.02 -6.61
N LYS A 72 6.48 -4.12 -6.21
CA LYS A 72 5.80 -5.34 -5.83
C LYS A 72 6.17 -5.69 -4.40
N ILE A 73 5.17 -6.05 -3.63
CA ILE A 73 5.38 -6.45 -2.24
C ILE A 73 4.73 -7.81 -2.06
N ASP A 74 5.54 -8.79 -1.69
CA ASP A 74 5.09 -10.16 -1.49
C ASP A 74 4.88 -10.43 -0.01
N PHE A 75 3.75 -11.06 0.30
CA PHE A 75 3.37 -11.42 1.65
C PHE A 75 3.18 -12.92 1.74
N VAL A 76 3.60 -13.50 2.85
CA VAL A 76 3.26 -14.88 3.21
C VAL A 76 2.67 -14.86 4.61
N ASN A 77 1.49 -15.46 4.75
CA ASN A 77 0.74 -15.47 6.01
C ASN A 77 0.57 -14.07 6.57
N ASP A 78 0.23 -13.12 5.67
CA ASP A 78 -0.07 -11.73 5.99
C ASP A 78 1.15 -10.94 6.46
N LYS A 79 2.37 -11.36 6.09
CA LYS A 79 3.59 -10.64 6.46
C LYS A 79 4.50 -10.48 5.26
N VAL A 80 5.10 -9.31 5.15
CA VAL A 80 6.02 -9.01 4.07
C VAL A 80 7.23 -9.94 4.13
N ILE A 81 7.54 -10.57 3.01
CA ILE A 81 8.73 -11.41 2.88
C ILE A 81 9.71 -10.85 1.86
N ALA A 82 9.22 -10.04 0.91
CA ALA A 82 10.09 -9.49 -0.13
C ALA A 82 9.46 -8.22 -0.69
N THR A 83 10.30 -7.31 -1.09
CA THR A 83 9.91 -6.07 -1.77
C THR A 83 10.79 -5.94 -2.99
N GLY A 84 10.20 -5.65 -4.15
CA GLY A 84 10.96 -5.53 -5.38
C GLY A 84 10.37 -4.50 -6.31
N GLY A 85 10.98 -4.38 -7.49
CA GLY A 85 10.54 -3.45 -8.51
C GLY A 85 11.49 -2.27 -8.67
N SER A 86 11.01 -1.24 -9.38
CA SER A 86 11.79 -0.03 -9.61
C SER A 86 10.97 1.18 -9.19
N PHE A 87 11.64 2.17 -8.64
CA PHE A 87 11.05 3.41 -8.19
C PHE A 87 11.89 4.58 -8.69
N GLN A 88 11.20 5.55 -9.32
CA GLN A 88 11.89 6.73 -9.84
C GLN A 88 11.27 8.03 -9.37
#